data_bfccf73fb2089f4e14bae71e8a2bf263
#
_entry.id   bfccf73fb2089f4e14bae71e8a2bf263
#
_cell.length_a   1.000
_cell.length_b   1.000
_cell.length_c   1.000
_cell.angle_alpha   90.00
_cell.angle_beta   90.00
_cell.angle_gamma   90.00
#
_symmetry.space_group_name_H-M   'P 1'
#
loop_
_entity.id
_entity.type
_entity.pdbx_description
1 polymer ?
#
loop_
_entity_poly.entity_id
_entity_poly.type
_entity_poly.pdbx_seq_one_letter_code
_entity_poly.pdbx_strand_id
1 'polypeptide(L)'
;MRPAEHVIYGALGAGALYPALGAGSLLFWAASVAIDLDHYLDYVWHNRFTDLGFRGMFEYHRLLTKKWHSPEFLNIEIFHTIEFIAPLFIITHLTGSAALFAVCLGFVFHIALDLVSLYRNGIAFARAHSLPEYFIRKKILERRGLDPAGLYTEAARMTREGFCRDGR
;
A
#
# COMPACT_ATOMS: atom_id res chain seq x y z
N MET A 1 -7.55 2.53 -2.53
CA MET A 1 -8.76 2.00 -3.29
C MET A 1 -9.21 0.67 -2.69
N ARG A 2 -10.33 0.05 -3.17
CA ARG A 2 -10.66 -1.33 -2.79
C ARG A 2 -9.77 -2.31 -3.57
N PRO A 3 -9.33 -3.45 -2.98
CA PRO A 3 -8.47 -4.41 -3.70
C PRO A 3 -9.07 -4.89 -5.04
N ALA A 4 -10.39 -5.09 -5.09
CA ALA A 4 -11.07 -5.46 -6.34
C ALA A 4 -10.97 -4.40 -7.45
N GLU A 5 -10.89 -3.12 -7.08
CA GLU A 5 -10.74 -2.03 -8.05
C GLU A 5 -9.35 -2.07 -8.68
N HIS A 6 -8.28 -2.38 -7.92
CA HIS A 6 -6.93 -2.57 -8.45
C HIS A 6 -6.86 -3.74 -9.44
N VAL A 7 -7.51 -4.86 -9.12
CA VAL A 7 -7.59 -6.01 -10.03
C VAL A 7 -8.26 -5.62 -11.35
N ILE A 8 -9.41 -4.92 -11.28
CA ILE A 8 -10.19 -4.54 -12.47
C ILE A 8 -9.44 -3.49 -13.30
N TYR A 9 -8.99 -2.40 -12.68
CA TYR A 9 -8.29 -1.34 -13.42
C TYR A 9 -6.93 -1.83 -13.94
N GLY A 10 -6.22 -2.67 -13.19
CA GLY A 10 -5.01 -3.32 -13.66
C GLY A 10 -5.26 -4.19 -14.87
N ALA A 11 -6.34 -4.99 -14.90
CA ALA A 11 -6.73 -5.80 -16.06
C ALA A 11 -7.09 -4.93 -17.28
N LEU A 12 -7.83 -3.85 -17.08
CA LEU A 12 -8.15 -2.89 -18.15
C LEU A 12 -6.88 -2.23 -18.71
N GLY A 13 -5.97 -1.80 -17.82
CA GLY A 13 -4.67 -1.26 -18.20
C GLY A 13 -3.81 -2.25 -18.97
N ALA A 14 -3.78 -3.53 -18.54
CA ALA A 14 -3.07 -4.60 -19.23
C ALA A 14 -3.63 -4.85 -20.64
N GLY A 15 -4.96 -4.85 -20.79
CA GLY A 15 -5.62 -4.97 -22.08
C GLY A 15 -5.27 -3.81 -23.02
N ALA A 16 -5.31 -2.58 -22.52
CA ALA A 16 -4.94 -1.38 -23.29
C ALA A 16 -3.46 -1.37 -23.71
N LEU A 17 -2.57 -1.91 -22.87
CA LEU A 17 -1.13 -1.97 -23.12
C LEU A 17 -0.69 -3.23 -23.88
N TYR A 18 -1.59 -4.19 -24.12
CA TYR A 18 -1.25 -5.43 -24.81
C TYR A 18 -0.60 -5.23 -26.19
N PRO A 19 -1.05 -4.28 -27.04
CA PRO A 19 -0.39 -4.03 -28.32
C PRO A 19 1.08 -3.61 -28.21
N ALA A 20 1.46 -2.97 -27.09
CA ALA A 20 2.83 -2.48 -26.87
C ALA A 20 3.69 -3.48 -26.08
N LEU A 21 3.11 -4.18 -25.10
CA LEU A 21 3.83 -5.06 -24.16
C LEU A 21 3.72 -6.54 -24.52
N GLY A 22 2.78 -6.93 -25.39
CA GLY A 22 2.50 -8.34 -25.67
C GLY A 22 2.24 -9.13 -24.38
N ALA A 23 2.89 -10.29 -24.19
CA ALA A 23 2.78 -11.09 -22.96
C ALA A 23 3.25 -10.37 -21.70
N GLY A 24 4.07 -9.31 -21.81
CA GLY A 24 4.48 -8.47 -20.69
C GLY A 24 3.31 -7.74 -19.99
N SER A 25 2.16 -7.60 -20.68
CA SER A 25 0.94 -7.04 -20.07
C SER A 25 0.42 -7.87 -18.89
N LEU A 26 0.67 -9.18 -18.87
CA LEU A 26 0.35 -10.04 -17.73
C LEU A 26 1.25 -9.72 -16.53
N LEU A 27 2.53 -9.45 -16.76
CA LEU A 27 3.46 -9.01 -15.71
C LEU A 27 3.08 -7.64 -15.16
N PHE A 28 2.68 -6.71 -16.06
CA PHE A 28 2.13 -5.42 -15.67
C PHE A 28 0.92 -5.59 -14.74
N TRP A 29 -0.06 -6.40 -15.13
CA TRP A 29 -1.24 -6.66 -14.32
C TRP A 29 -0.90 -7.29 -12.98
N ALA A 30 -0.13 -8.36 -12.99
CA ALA A 30 0.30 -9.04 -11.77
C ALA A 30 1.02 -8.07 -10.81
N ALA A 31 1.94 -7.26 -11.33
CA ALA A 31 2.65 -6.25 -10.56
C ALA A 31 1.72 -5.17 -9.99
N SER A 32 0.75 -4.69 -10.79
CA SER A 32 -0.22 -3.68 -10.35
C SER A 32 -1.15 -4.17 -9.22
N VAL A 33 -1.21 -5.47 -8.97
CA VAL A 33 -1.95 -6.06 -7.85
C VAL A 33 -1.01 -6.44 -6.70
N ALA A 34 0.18 -6.99 -7.04
CA ALA A 34 1.11 -7.51 -6.06
C ALA A 34 1.77 -6.43 -5.19
N ILE A 35 1.79 -5.17 -5.65
CA ILE A 35 2.34 -4.05 -4.87
C ILE A 35 1.62 -3.88 -3.52
N ASP A 36 0.33 -4.20 -3.44
CA ASP A 36 -0.48 -4.18 -2.20
C ASP A 36 -0.08 -5.27 -1.18
N LEU A 37 0.92 -6.09 -1.51
CA LEU A 37 1.44 -7.07 -0.55
C LEU A 37 2.03 -6.39 0.69
N ASP A 38 2.43 -5.12 0.60
CA ASP A 38 2.90 -4.35 1.75
C ASP A 38 1.81 -4.10 2.79
N HIS A 39 0.55 -4.03 2.41
CA HIS A 39 -0.58 -4.00 3.37
C HIS A 39 -0.63 -5.27 4.22
N TYR A 40 -0.35 -6.43 3.61
CA TYR A 40 -0.26 -7.67 4.36
C TYR A 40 0.97 -7.67 5.29
N LEU A 41 2.11 -7.20 4.81
CA LEU A 41 3.33 -7.10 5.62
C LEU A 41 3.14 -6.12 6.80
N ASP A 42 2.49 -4.97 6.57
CA ASP A 42 2.15 -4.01 7.62
C ASP A 42 1.27 -4.63 8.70
N TYR A 43 0.22 -5.35 8.31
CA TYR A 43 -0.63 -6.08 9.25
C TYR A 43 0.16 -7.10 10.06
N VAL A 44 0.93 -7.97 9.40
CA VAL A 44 1.70 -9.04 10.07
C VAL A 44 2.72 -8.44 11.04
N TRP A 45 3.34 -7.32 10.69
CA TRP A 45 4.27 -6.60 11.56
C TRP A 45 3.58 -6.04 12.81
N HIS A 46 2.46 -5.33 12.65
CA HIS A 46 1.77 -4.70 13.76
C HIS A 46 1.04 -5.68 14.68
N ASN A 47 0.62 -6.84 14.18
CA ASN A 47 0.07 -7.91 15.02
C ASN A 47 1.16 -8.80 15.65
N ARG A 48 2.45 -8.51 15.41
CA ARG A 48 3.60 -9.26 15.93
C ARG A 48 3.60 -10.73 15.51
N PHE A 49 3.21 -11.01 14.26
CA PHE A 49 3.17 -12.36 13.68
C PHE A 49 2.23 -13.33 14.41
N THR A 50 1.27 -12.84 15.19
CA THR A 50 0.32 -13.68 15.94
C THR A 50 -0.85 -14.18 15.10
N ASP A 51 -1.17 -13.49 14.02
CA ASP A 51 -2.16 -13.88 13.02
C ASP A 51 -1.63 -13.59 11.62
N LEU A 52 -1.64 -14.59 10.76
CA LEU A 52 -1.23 -14.51 9.35
C LEU A 52 -2.43 -14.60 8.39
N GLY A 53 -3.65 -14.54 8.91
CA GLY A 53 -4.88 -14.68 8.15
C GLY A 53 -5.24 -13.42 7.36
N PHE A 54 -5.60 -13.59 6.09
CA PHE A 54 -6.09 -12.48 5.26
C PHE A 54 -7.33 -11.78 5.83
N ARG A 55 -8.18 -12.52 6.54
CA ARG A 55 -9.35 -11.95 7.18
C ARG A 55 -8.95 -10.91 8.24
N GLY A 56 -7.92 -11.22 9.05
CA GLY A 56 -7.36 -10.29 10.03
C GLY A 56 -6.80 -9.05 9.36
N MET A 57 -6.05 -9.22 8.28
CA MET A 57 -5.52 -8.12 7.48
C MET A 57 -6.65 -7.19 6.98
N PHE A 58 -7.71 -7.73 6.39
CA PHE A 58 -8.82 -6.90 5.89
C PHE A 58 -9.56 -6.16 7.01
N GLU A 59 -9.75 -6.80 8.16
CA GLU A 59 -10.38 -6.16 9.32
C GLU A 59 -9.50 -5.05 9.91
N TYR A 60 -8.20 -5.30 10.04
CA TYR A 60 -7.22 -4.32 10.48
C TYR A 60 -7.24 -3.06 9.58
N HIS A 61 -7.14 -3.23 8.26
CA HIS A 61 -7.18 -2.09 7.34
C HIS A 61 -8.55 -1.41 7.31
N ARG A 62 -9.64 -2.14 7.52
CA ARG A 62 -10.98 -1.56 7.69
C ARG A 62 -11.06 -0.66 8.92
N LEU A 63 -10.41 -1.03 10.02
CA LEU A 63 -10.33 -0.19 11.22
C LEU A 63 -9.49 1.06 10.98
N LEU A 64 -8.33 0.92 10.31
CA LEU A 64 -7.48 2.05 9.95
C LEU A 64 -8.19 3.03 9.01
N THR A 65 -8.95 2.54 8.04
CA THR A 65 -9.72 3.38 7.10
C THR A 65 -10.69 4.32 7.83
N LYS A 66 -11.28 3.90 8.95
CA LYS A 66 -12.15 4.75 9.77
C LYS A 66 -11.41 5.93 10.43
N LYS A 67 -10.09 5.84 10.50
CA LYS A 67 -9.21 6.83 11.12
C LYS A 67 -8.47 7.72 10.09
N TRP A 68 -8.73 7.56 8.80
CA TRP A 68 -8.01 8.31 7.73
C TRP A 68 -8.02 9.82 7.88
N HIS A 69 -9.08 10.37 8.48
CA HIS A 69 -9.20 11.82 8.72
C HIS A 69 -8.71 12.25 10.10
N SER A 70 -8.17 11.34 10.90
CA SER A 70 -7.64 11.73 12.22
C SER A 70 -6.30 12.46 12.05
N PRO A 71 -6.03 13.49 12.88
CA PRO A 71 -4.85 14.33 12.72
C PRO A 71 -3.53 13.59 12.93
N GLU A 72 -3.55 12.48 13.67
CA GLU A 72 -2.39 11.61 13.90
C GLU A 72 -2.19 10.54 12.81
N PHE A 73 -3.12 10.40 11.85
CA PHE A 73 -3.00 9.37 10.82
C PHE A 73 -1.84 9.67 9.87
N LEU A 74 -0.87 8.79 9.84
CA LEU A 74 0.27 8.83 8.94
C LEU A 74 0.65 7.41 8.54
N ASN A 75 0.41 7.05 7.30
CA ASN A 75 0.75 5.75 6.75
C ASN A 75 2.06 5.80 5.96
N ILE A 76 2.76 4.66 5.91
CA ILE A 76 3.82 4.39 4.97
C ILE A 76 3.65 2.97 4.43
N GLU A 77 3.71 2.85 3.12
CA GLU A 77 3.67 1.59 2.38
C GLU A 77 4.97 1.49 1.61
N ILE A 78 5.81 0.53 1.98
CA ILE A 78 7.23 0.48 1.54
C ILE A 78 7.33 0.38 0.03
N PHE A 79 6.48 -0.43 -0.61
CA PHE A 79 6.51 -0.63 -2.07
C PHE A 79 5.99 0.58 -2.84
N HIS A 80 5.32 1.52 -2.15
CA HIS A 80 4.84 2.78 -2.72
C HIS A 80 5.80 3.96 -2.51
N THR A 81 6.96 3.70 -1.89
CA THR A 81 7.97 4.76 -1.66
C THR A 81 8.89 4.96 -2.85
N ILE A 82 9.43 6.17 -2.97
CA ILE A 82 10.43 6.49 -3.99
C ILE A 82 11.70 5.64 -3.82
N GLU A 83 12.05 5.28 -2.58
CA GLU A 83 13.20 4.44 -2.25
C GLU A 83 13.06 3.01 -2.78
N PHE A 84 11.84 2.53 -3.01
CA PHE A 84 11.59 1.25 -3.64
C PHE A 84 11.50 1.37 -5.16
N ILE A 85 10.74 2.36 -5.65
CA ILE A 85 10.45 2.51 -7.08
C ILE A 85 11.66 3.01 -7.87
N ALA A 86 12.45 3.96 -7.33
CA ALA A 86 13.58 4.52 -8.07
C ALA A 86 14.70 3.49 -8.33
N PRO A 87 15.16 2.66 -7.38
CA PRO A 87 16.08 1.56 -7.66
C PRO A 87 15.55 0.57 -8.69
N LEU A 88 14.27 0.19 -8.59
CA LEU A 88 13.64 -0.71 -9.57
C LEU A 88 13.69 -0.11 -10.98
N PHE A 89 13.40 1.18 -11.11
CA PHE A 89 13.47 1.89 -12.39
C PHE A 89 14.91 1.94 -12.93
N ILE A 90 15.91 2.21 -12.07
CA ILE A 90 17.33 2.20 -12.43
C ILE A 90 17.76 0.82 -12.93
N ILE A 91 17.42 -0.25 -12.18
CA ILE A 91 17.73 -1.63 -12.57
C ILE A 91 17.08 -1.98 -13.92
N THR A 92 15.82 -1.60 -14.10
CA THR A 92 15.09 -1.77 -15.35
C THR A 92 15.82 -1.11 -16.51
N HIS A 93 16.28 0.13 -16.34
CA HIS A 93 17.02 0.88 -17.35
C HIS A 93 18.38 0.24 -17.66
N LEU A 94 19.14 -0.13 -16.63
CA LEU A 94 20.47 -0.71 -16.79
C LEU A 94 20.45 -2.10 -17.43
N THR A 95 19.42 -2.90 -17.16
CA THR A 95 19.31 -4.26 -17.72
C THR A 95 18.65 -4.29 -19.09
N GLY A 96 17.91 -3.24 -19.47
CA GLY A 96 17.09 -3.25 -20.69
C GLY A 96 15.99 -4.32 -20.70
N SER A 97 15.66 -4.89 -19.53
CA SER A 97 14.70 -6.00 -19.42
C SER A 97 13.27 -5.53 -19.66
N ALA A 98 12.65 -6.01 -20.74
CA ALA A 98 11.23 -5.74 -21.02
C ALA A 98 10.29 -6.27 -19.91
N ALA A 99 10.66 -7.38 -19.26
CA ALA A 99 9.89 -7.94 -18.15
C ALA A 99 9.92 -7.01 -16.93
N LEU A 100 11.10 -6.53 -16.53
CA LEU A 100 11.24 -5.55 -15.44
C LEU A 100 10.55 -4.23 -15.78
N PHE A 101 10.60 -3.80 -17.03
CA PHE A 101 9.89 -2.61 -17.48
C PHE A 101 8.38 -2.76 -17.29
N ALA A 102 7.80 -3.89 -17.68
CA ALA A 102 6.38 -4.17 -17.48
C ALA A 102 5.99 -4.18 -15.99
N VAL A 103 6.81 -4.79 -15.13
CA VAL A 103 6.61 -4.78 -13.67
C VAL A 103 6.65 -3.35 -13.11
N CYS A 104 7.69 -2.58 -13.46
CA CYS A 104 7.83 -1.19 -13.02
C CYS A 104 6.64 -0.34 -13.45
N LEU A 105 6.20 -0.49 -14.69
CA LEU A 105 5.03 0.22 -15.22
C LEU A 105 3.75 -0.17 -14.46
N GLY A 106 3.58 -1.44 -14.09
CA GLY A 106 2.47 -1.91 -13.25
C GLY A 106 2.45 -1.24 -11.87
N PHE A 107 3.60 -1.13 -11.21
CA PHE A 107 3.71 -0.43 -9.93
C PHE A 107 3.40 1.05 -10.05
N VAL A 108 3.96 1.75 -11.05
CA VAL A 108 3.69 3.16 -11.30
C VAL A 108 2.20 3.40 -11.58
N PHE A 109 1.57 2.53 -12.39
CA PHE A 109 0.14 2.60 -12.68
C PHE A 109 -0.70 2.46 -11.41
N HIS A 110 -0.41 1.47 -10.56
CA HIS A 110 -1.09 1.28 -9.29
C HIS A 110 -0.97 2.52 -8.37
N ILE A 111 0.26 3.02 -8.19
CA ILE A 111 0.53 4.22 -7.38
C ILE A 111 -0.26 5.43 -7.90
N ALA A 112 -0.35 5.59 -9.23
CA ALA A 112 -1.14 6.67 -9.82
C ALA A 112 -2.63 6.55 -9.49
N LEU A 113 -3.20 5.35 -9.54
CA LEU A 113 -4.59 5.10 -9.15
C LEU A 113 -4.82 5.42 -7.67
N ASP A 114 -3.89 5.02 -6.81
CA ASP A 114 -3.96 5.30 -5.39
C ASP A 114 -3.87 6.80 -5.08
N LEU A 115 -2.97 7.52 -5.72
CA LEU A 115 -2.88 8.97 -5.58
C LEU A 115 -4.19 9.67 -5.97
N VAL A 116 -4.81 9.25 -7.07
CA VAL A 116 -6.13 9.74 -7.48
C VAL A 116 -7.17 9.45 -6.40
N SER A 117 -7.16 8.24 -5.86
CA SER A 117 -8.08 7.83 -4.78
C SER A 117 -7.87 8.65 -3.51
N LEU A 118 -6.63 8.82 -3.05
CA LEU A 118 -6.29 9.63 -1.88
C LEU A 118 -6.73 11.08 -2.05
N TYR A 119 -6.49 11.66 -3.23
CA TYR A 119 -6.90 13.02 -3.56
C TYR A 119 -8.42 13.17 -3.53
N ARG A 120 -9.16 12.26 -4.19
CA ARG A 120 -10.64 12.28 -4.22
C ARG A 120 -11.28 12.13 -2.85
N ASN A 121 -10.63 11.42 -1.93
CA ASN A 121 -11.10 11.24 -0.55
C ASN A 121 -10.64 12.37 0.39
N GLY A 122 -9.93 13.39 -0.10
CA GLY A 122 -9.44 14.51 0.73
C GLY A 122 -8.33 14.13 1.71
N ILE A 123 -7.64 13.03 1.49
CA ILE A 123 -6.60 12.46 2.37
C ILE A 123 -5.24 12.34 1.66
N ALA A 124 -4.94 13.23 0.73
CA ALA A 124 -3.69 13.19 -0.05
C ALA A 124 -2.42 13.14 0.83
N PHE A 125 -2.48 13.70 2.03
CA PHE A 125 -1.37 13.71 2.98
C PHE A 125 -1.45 12.59 4.05
N ALA A 126 -2.38 11.66 3.95
CA ALA A 126 -2.46 10.53 4.88
C ALA A 126 -1.31 9.53 4.72
N ARG A 127 -0.72 9.46 3.51
CA ARG A 127 0.42 8.60 3.18
C ARG A 127 1.70 9.43 3.01
N ALA A 128 2.81 8.92 3.50
CA ALA A 128 4.14 9.39 3.14
C ALA A 128 4.64 8.64 1.90
N HIS A 129 5.31 9.34 1.00
CA HIS A 129 5.81 8.79 -0.27
C HIS A 129 7.31 8.51 -0.25
N SER A 130 7.98 8.83 0.87
CA SER A 130 9.38 8.47 1.12
C SER A 130 9.64 8.18 2.59
N LEU A 131 10.69 7.41 2.87
CA LEU A 131 11.11 7.12 4.24
C LEU A 131 11.52 8.39 5.01
N PRO A 132 12.34 9.31 4.46
CA PRO A 132 12.66 10.57 5.12
C PRO A 132 11.41 11.40 5.43
N GLU A 133 10.47 11.53 4.48
CA GLU A 133 9.21 12.23 4.71
C GLU A 133 8.44 11.64 5.89
N TYR A 134 8.31 10.31 5.92
CA TYR A 134 7.63 9.61 7.01
C TYR A 134 8.24 9.94 8.37
N PHE A 135 9.56 9.80 8.52
CA PHE A 135 10.22 10.07 9.80
C PHE A 135 10.14 11.53 10.22
N ILE A 136 10.25 12.47 9.28
CA ILE A 136 10.12 13.90 9.59
C ILE A 136 8.69 14.20 10.05
N ARG A 137 7.68 13.74 9.31
CA ARG A 137 6.28 13.99 9.64
C ARG A 137 5.88 13.30 10.95
N LYS A 138 6.30 12.06 11.16
CA LYS A 138 6.09 11.35 12.42
C LYS A 138 6.62 12.15 13.60
N LYS A 139 7.87 12.63 13.52
CA LYS A 139 8.48 13.44 14.58
C LYS A 139 7.74 14.76 14.82
N ILE A 140 7.20 15.39 13.77
CA ILE A 140 6.39 16.60 13.90
C ILE A 140 5.07 16.29 14.63
N LEU A 141 4.40 15.19 14.30
CA LEU A 141 3.16 14.79 14.97
C LEU A 141 3.41 14.46 16.45
N GLU A 142 4.44 13.69 16.75
CA GLU A 142 4.83 13.35 18.12
C GLU A 142 5.15 14.60 18.97
N ARG A 143 5.82 15.62 18.41
CA ARG A 143 6.06 16.90 19.07
C ARG A 143 4.78 17.70 19.35
N ARG A 144 3.71 17.43 18.61
CA ARG A 144 2.37 18.01 18.83
C ARG A 144 1.53 17.22 19.83
N GLY A 145 2.08 16.17 20.44
CA GLY A 145 1.38 15.29 21.37
C GLY A 145 0.45 14.28 20.70
N LEU A 146 0.61 14.05 19.40
CA LEU A 146 -0.13 13.04 18.64
C LEU A 146 0.69 11.75 18.59
N ASP A 147 0.01 10.58 18.55
CA ASP A 147 0.66 9.27 18.50
C ASP A 147 0.30 8.51 17.20
N PRO A 148 1.03 8.74 16.10
CA PRO A 148 0.79 8.02 14.86
C PRO A 148 0.93 6.50 14.99
N ALA A 149 1.88 6.01 15.82
CA ALA A 149 2.12 4.60 15.99
C ALA A 149 1.03 3.91 16.82
N GLY A 150 0.41 4.64 17.75
CA GLY A 150 -0.67 4.14 18.59
C GLY A 150 -1.89 3.70 17.80
N LEU A 151 -2.23 4.41 16.72
CA LEU A 151 -3.35 4.03 15.84
C LEU A 151 -3.22 2.61 15.28
N TYR A 152 -2.04 2.26 14.81
CA TYR A 152 -1.76 0.93 14.22
C TYR A 152 -1.77 -0.16 15.29
N THR A 153 -1.19 0.14 16.45
CA THR A 153 -1.19 -0.76 17.61
C THR A 153 -2.62 -1.02 18.12
N GLU A 154 -3.44 0.03 18.19
CA GLU A 154 -4.84 -0.07 18.59
C GLU A 154 -5.65 -0.89 17.57
N ALA A 155 -5.50 -0.63 16.27
CA ALA A 155 -6.18 -1.38 15.23
C ALA A 155 -5.83 -2.87 15.27
N ALA A 156 -4.54 -3.22 15.45
CA ALA A 156 -4.09 -4.59 15.58
C ALA A 156 -4.65 -5.27 16.84
N ARG A 157 -4.72 -4.54 17.96
CA ARG A 157 -5.33 -5.03 19.23
C ARG A 157 -6.82 -5.31 19.03
N MET A 158 -7.57 -4.36 18.47
CA MET A 158 -9.02 -4.50 18.22
C MET A 158 -9.33 -5.66 17.28
N THR A 159 -8.49 -5.88 16.26
CA THR A 159 -8.63 -7.01 15.35
C THR A 159 -8.53 -8.33 16.11
N ARG A 160 -7.52 -8.50 16.99
CA ARG A 160 -7.36 -9.69 17.82
C ARG A 160 -8.52 -9.92 18.79
N GLU A 161 -8.97 -8.87 19.48
CA GLU A 161 -10.08 -8.94 20.42
C GLU A 161 -11.40 -9.27 19.74
N GLY A 162 -11.62 -8.78 18.51
CA GLY A 162 -12.79 -9.12 17.69
C GLY A 162 -12.85 -10.62 17.39
N PHE A 163 -11.73 -11.23 17.03
CA PHE A 163 -11.67 -12.68 16.78
C PHE A 163 -11.88 -13.51 18.04
N CYS A 164 -11.40 -13.06 19.22
CA CYS A 164 -11.65 -13.75 20.48
C CYS A 164 -13.15 -13.75 20.87
N ARG A 165 -13.89 -12.68 20.55
CA ARG A 165 -15.34 -12.60 20.82
C ARG A 165 -16.18 -13.47 19.88
N ASP A 166 -15.75 -13.62 18.64
CA ASP A 166 -16.43 -14.44 17.63
C ASP A 166 -16.19 -15.95 17.79
N GLY A 167 -15.50 -16.37 18.87
CA GLY A 167 -15.30 -17.79 19.22
C GLY A 167 -14.33 -18.54 18.29
N ARG A 168 -13.34 -17.82 17.76
CA ARG A 168 -12.31 -18.37 16.88
C ARG A 168 -10.94 -18.06 17.38
#